data_175a0ad7467d9226a1a90d120b96e560
#
_entry.id   175a0ad7467d9226a1a90d120b96e560
#
_cell.length_a   1.000
_cell.length_b   1.000
_cell.length_c   1.000
_cell.angle_alpha   90.00
_cell.angle_beta   90.00
_cell.angle_gamma   90.00
#
_symmetry.space_group_name_H-M   'P 1'
#
loop_
_entity.id
_entity.type
_entity.pdbx_description
1 polymer ?
#
loop_
_entity_poly.entity_id
_entity_poly.type
_entity_poly.pdbx_seq_one_letter_code
_entity_poly.pdbx_strand_id
1 'polypeptide(L)'
;MAYSENGGDSYNHLANGIINSASVPDAVKFKGKKLIYYVNGDFDNHSIYVSELGNDGKSPKVLGPIKLDGKIIKDAVDPDLIVTPEGKLRLFYYVGLFTKPVVYPKPNKFYSAISDDGINFKVEGVVAQLDNSTDPTVARLKDGSYLLAIPQGKELKITIMRSMDGYKFKKIASIRGGIPELGINSDGNPEILFQDQQGMVRQASTDFGKSWNTVSKNVLNNAPVGAASPSILEVSDKKRFLYYFSAKKGCTTDPTAYLEDKNALIPKGHKSQGKGEPPLGHKSQAKGEPPLGHGVEPKPKKAK
;
A
#
# COMPACT_ATOMS: atom_id res chain seq x y z
N MET A 1 3.65 -2.68 -15.30
CA MET A 1 2.52 -1.86 -15.79
C MET A 1 1.86 -2.52 -16.97
N ALA A 2 0.55 -2.44 -17.08
CA ALA A 2 -0.25 -2.93 -18.21
C ALA A 2 -1.30 -1.89 -18.62
N TYR A 3 -1.96 -2.12 -19.75
CA TYR A 3 -2.92 -1.20 -20.34
C TYR A 3 -4.16 -1.94 -20.85
N SER A 4 -5.33 -1.36 -20.61
CA SER A 4 -6.64 -1.82 -21.10
C SER A 4 -7.28 -0.77 -21.98
N GLU A 5 -7.99 -1.23 -23.05
CA GLU A 5 -8.85 -0.41 -23.92
C GLU A 5 -10.32 -0.84 -23.87
N ASN A 6 -10.64 -1.80 -23.04
CA ASN A 6 -11.98 -2.40 -22.92
C ASN A 6 -12.59 -2.31 -21.51
N GLY A 7 -12.22 -1.25 -20.76
CA GLY A 7 -12.78 -0.98 -19.45
C GLY A 7 -12.28 -1.93 -18.35
N GLY A 8 -11.14 -2.58 -18.55
CA GLY A 8 -10.54 -3.49 -17.57
C GLY A 8 -10.95 -4.94 -17.71
N ASP A 9 -11.64 -5.33 -18.80
CA ASP A 9 -11.93 -6.74 -19.07
C ASP A 9 -10.66 -7.54 -19.35
N SER A 10 -9.67 -6.89 -19.94
CA SER A 10 -8.32 -7.41 -20.09
C SER A 10 -7.28 -6.31 -20.10
N TYR A 11 -6.08 -6.63 -19.66
CA TYR A 11 -4.91 -5.78 -19.66
C TYR A 11 -3.75 -6.44 -20.40
N ASN A 12 -3.10 -5.72 -21.28
CA ASN A 12 -1.90 -6.16 -21.96
C ASN A 12 -0.66 -5.59 -21.27
N HIS A 13 0.30 -6.45 -20.93
CA HIS A 13 1.57 -6.04 -20.35
C HIS A 13 2.27 -5.04 -21.28
N LEU A 14 2.73 -3.92 -20.72
CA LEU A 14 3.27 -2.79 -21.48
C LEU A 14 4.72 -2.49 -21.12
N ALA A 15 5.07 -2.49 -19.84
CA ALA A 15 6.41 -2.15 -19.36
C ALA A 15 6.72 -2.78 -18.01
N ASN A 16 8.01 -3.12 -17.82
CA ASN A 16 8.58 -3.56 -16.55
C ASN A 16 9.37 -2.42 -15.89
N GLY A 17 9.48 -2.49 -14.56
CA GLY A 17 10.43 -1.68 -13.78
C GLY A 17 10.25 -0.17 -13.97
N ILE A 18 9.01 0.33 -13.98
CA ILE A 18 8.75 1.78 -14.04
C ILE A 18 9.38 2.48 -12.84
N ILE A 19 9.24 1.90 -11.67
CA ILE A 19 9.92 2.32 -10.44
C ILE A 19 10.60 1.09 -9.85
N ASN A 20 11.90 1.17 -9.63
CA ASN A 20 12.68 0.09 -9.03
C ASN A 20 12.62 0.17 -7.50
N SER A 21 12.75 -0.97 -6.84
CA SER A 21 12.73 -1.06 -5.37
C SER A 21 11.49 -0.41 -4.76
N ALA A 22 10.33 -0.66 -5.37
CA ALA A 22 9.04 -0.17 -4.92
C ALA A 22 8.04 -1.30 -4.85
N SER A 23 7.06 -1.18 -3.95
CA SER A 23 5.97 -2.14 -3.80
C SER A 23 4.65 -1.41 -3.52
N VAL A 24 3.55 -2.14 -3.58
CA VAL A 24 2.20 -1.68 -3.24
C VAL A 24 1.91 -0.30 -3.87
N PRO A 25 1.86 -0.24 -5.22
CA PRO A 25 1.57 1.03 -5.89
C PRO A 25 0.10 1.41 -5.73
N ASP A 26 -0.17 2.70 -5.65
CA ASP A 26 -1.49 3.26 -5.91
C ASP A 26 -1.40 4.51 -6.79
N ALA A 27 -2.23 4.59 -7.82
CA ALA A 27 -2.18 5.63 -8.82
C ALA A 27 -3.50 6.41 -8.92
N VAL A 28 -3.42 7.72 -8.87
CA VAL A 28 -4.58 8.61 -8.86
C VAL A 28 -4.39 9.82 -9.75
N LYS A 29 -5.49 10.30 -10.37
CA LYS A 29 -5.51 11.63 -11.01
C LYS A 29 -5.86 12.68 -9.98
N PHE A 30 -5.01 13.67 -9.83
CA PHE A 30 -5.22 14.76 -8.90
C PHE A 30 -4.75 16.10 -9.47
N LYS A 31 -5.64 17.10 -9.51
CA LYS A 31 -5.35 18.46 -10.01
C LYS A 31 -4.64 18.47 -11.37
N GLY A 32 -5.12 17.64 -12.31
CA GLY A 32 -4.57 17.52 -13.65
C GLY A 32 -3.30 16.67 -13.78
N LYS A 33 -2.74 16.19 -12.69
CA LYS A 33 -1.56 15.33 -12.65
C LYS A 33 -1.95 13.87 -12.46
N LYS A 34 -1.11 12.96 -12.96
CA LYS A 34 -1.14 11.54 -12.60
C LYS A 34 -0.08 11.31 -11.54
N LEU A 35 -0.49 10.95 -10.36
CA LEU A 35 0.41 10.64 -9.24
C LEU A 35 0.40 9.14 -9.00
N ILE A 36 1.56 8.59 -8.67
CA ILE A 36 1.69 7.22 -8.19
C ILE A 36 2.37 7.24 -6.81
N TYR A 37 1.70 6.63 -5.84
CA TYR A 37 2.20 6.42 -4.50
C TYR A 37 2.70 4.98 -4.40
N TYR A 38 3.71 4.75 -3.61
CA TYR A 38 4.30 3.42 -3.45
C TYR A 38 5.12 3.35 -2.17
N VAL A 39 5.32 2.15 -1.68
CA VAL A 39 6.24 1.90 -0.57
C VAL A 39 7.66 1.80 -1.12
N ASN A 40 8.58 2.61 -0.57
CA ASN A 40 10.00 2.51 -0.89
C ASN A 40 10.58 1.23 -0.28
N GLY A 41 11.26 0.43 -1.11
CA GLY A 41 11.86 -0.84 -0.72
C GLY A 41 13.17 -0.72 0.08
N ASP A 42 13.64 0.48 0.35
CA ASP A 42 14.76 0.73 1.26
C ASP A 42 14.27 0.64 2.71
N PHE A 43 14.72 -0.38 3.44
CA PHE A 43 14.30 -0.59 4.83
C PHE A 43 14.70 0.52 5.81
N ASP A 44 15.75 1.29 5.50
CA ASP A 44 16.13 2.44 6.33
C ASP A 44 15.18 3.62 6.12
N ASN A 45 14.62 3.74 4.91
CA ASN A 45 13.67 4.76 4.48
C ASN A 45 12.30 4.19 4.10
N HIS A 46 11.90 3.08 4.72
CA HIS A 46 10.65 2.38 4.43
C HIS A 46 9.45 3.25 4.80
N SER A 47 8.84 3.86 3.79
CA SER A 47 7.71 4.78 3.92
C SER A 47 7.03 4.99 2.57
N ILE A 48 5.92 5.70 2.56
CA ILE A 48 5.20 6.02 1.33
C ILE A 48 5.92 7.16 0.59
N TYR A 49 6.23 6.92 -0.67
CA TYR A 49 6.77 7.89 -1.63
C TYR A 49 5.73 8.21 -2.69
N VAL A 50 5.91 9.36 -3.33
CA VAL A 50 5.08 9.79 -4.45
C VAL A 50 5.93 10.21 -5.63
N SER A 51 5.49 9.85 -6.83
CA SER A 51 6.04 10.30 -8.10
C SER A 51 4.94 10.86 -8.99
N GLU A 52 5.26 11.86 -9.81
CA GLU A 52 4.40 12.33 -10.89
C GLU A 52 4.70 11.52 -12.14
N LEU A 53 3.68 10.92 -12.75
CA LEU A 53 3.79 10.15 -13.98
C LEU A 53 3.66 11.05 -15.19
N GLY A 54 4.43 10.77 -16.24
CA GLY A 54 4.26 11.38 -17.54
C GLY A 54 2.90 11.04 -18.18
N ASN A 55 2.59 11.67 -19.31
CA ASN A 55 1.34 11.43 -20.03
C ASN A 55 1.18 9.99 -20.50
N ASP A 56 2.28 9.32 -20.79
CA ASP A 56 2.34 7.91 -21.17
C ASP A 56 2.15 6.93 -20.01
N GLY A 57 2.07 7.44 -18.77
CA GLY A 57 1.97 6.64 -17.54
C GLY A 57 3.25 5.89 -17.17
N LYS A 58 4.39 6.11 -17.85
CA LYS A 58 5.61 5.30 -17.67
C LYS A 58 6.81 6.07 -17.15
N SER A 59 6.78 7.40 -17.24
CA SER A 59 7.94 8.25 -16.96
C SER A 59 7.77 8.93 -15.61
N PRO A 60 8.15 8.27 -14.50
CA PRO A 60 7.96 8.81 -13.17
C PRO A 60 9.02 9.89 -12.87
N LYS A 61 8.56 11.03 -12.38
CA LYS A 61 9.38 12.04 -11.71
C LYS A 61 9.17 11.90 -10.21
N VAL A 62 10.18 11.44 -9.50
CA VAL A 62 10.12 11.28 -8.03
C VAL A 62 9.96 12.65 -7.37
N LEU A 63 8.92 12.80 -6.56
CA LEU A 63 8.68 13.99 -5.74
C LEU A 63 9.21 13.82 -4.31
N GLY A 64 9.36 12.57 -3.86
CA GLY A 64 9.91 12.23 -2.55
C GLY A 64 8.90 11.53 -1.62
N PRO A 65 9.27 11.37 -0.34
CA PRO A 65 8.36 10.81 0.66
C PRO A 65 7.24 11.78 1.00
N ILE A 66 6.05 11.24 1.30
CA ILE A 66 4.96 12.04 1.85
C ILE A 66 5.24 12.41 3.31
N LYS A 67 4.54 13.44 3.79
CA LYS A 67 4.58 13.85 5.20
C LYS A 67 3.20 13.68 5.83
N LEU A 68 3.16 13.05 6.98
CA LEU A 68 1.98 12.88 7.84
C LEU A 68 2.17 13.79 9.06
N ASP A 69 1.31 14.81 9.22
CA ASP A 69 1.44 15.88 10.22
C ASP A 69 2.85 16.51 10.24
N GLY A 70 3.38 16.79 9.02
CA GLY A 70 4.68 17.42 8.83
C GLY A 70 5.91 16.48 8.98
N LYS A 71 5.71 15.18 9.26
CA LYS A 71 6.76 14.21 9.48
C LYS A 71 6.71 13.07 8.47
N ILE A 72 7.87 12.56 8.06
CA ILE A 72 7.98 11.29 7.37
C ILE A 72 7.82 10.19 8.42
N ILE A 73 6.81 9.35 8.27
CA ILE A 73 6.55 8.25 9.21
C ILE A 73 7.14 6.98 8.64
N LYS A 74 8.19 6.46 9.29
CA LYS A 74 8.76 5.15 8.97
C LYS A 74 7.69 4.08 9.16
N ASP A 75 7.66 3.14 8.21
CA ASP A 75 6.71 2.03 8.20
C ASP A 75 5.22 2.45 8.07
N ALA A 76 4.95 3.70 7.66
CA ALA A 76 3.68 4.03 7.02
C ALA A 76 3.73 3.47 5.60
N VAL A 77 2.83 2.53 5.28
CA VAL A 77 2.89 1.68 4.08
C VAL A 77 1.49 1.44 3.53
N ASP A 78 1.42 0.73 2.43
CA ASP A 78 0.20 0.26 1.77
C ASP A 78 -0.77 1.43 1.47
N PRO A 79 -0.31 2.43 0.67
CA PRO A 79 -1.13 3.58 0.33
C PRO A 79 -2.28 3.19 -0.61
N ASP A 80 -3.44 3.78 -0.37
CA ASP A 80 -4.56 3.81 -1.30
C ASP A 80 -5.25 5.16 -1.21
N LEU A 81 -5.55 5.80 -2.34
CA LEU A 81 -5.97 7.19 -2.39
C LEU A 81 -7.23 7.41 -3.21
N ILE A 82 -8.08 8.27 -2.71
CA ILE A 82 -9.25 8.77 -3.44
C ILE A 82 -9.25 10.29 -3.48
N VAL A 83 -9.86 10.85 -4.52
CA VAL A 83 -10.19 12.28 -4.57
C VAL A 83 -11.55 12.47 -3.90
N THR A 84 -11.59 13.35 -2.89
CA THR A 84 -12.83 13.69 -2.18
C THR A 84 -13.69 14.63 -3.02
N PRO A 85 -15.01 14.78 -2.71
CA PRO A 85 -15.87 15.74 -3.38
C PRO A 85 -15.36 17.17 -3.34
N GLU A 86 -14.62 17.53 -2.29
CA GLU A 86 -14.03 18.86 -2.09
C GLU A 86 -12.74 19.05 -2.90
N GLY A 87 -12.34 18.07 -3.72
CA GLY A 87 -11.15 18.12 -4.54
C GLY A 87 -9.84 17.96 -3.78
N LYS A 88 -9.87 17.32 -2.62
CA LYS A 88 -8.69 16.94 -1.85
C LYS A 88 -8.33 15.49 -2.08
N LEU A 89 -7.10 15.10 -1.78
CA LEU A 89 -6.69 13.70 -1.71
C LEU A 89 -6.89 13.15 -0.29
N ARG A 90 -7.60 12.03 -0.15
CA ARG A 90 -7.63 11.25 1.08
C ARG A 90 -6.85 9.97 0.87
N LEU A 91 -5.85 9.79 1.71
CA LEU A 91 -5.00 8.61 1.80
C LEU A 91 -5.56 7.67 2.87
N PHE A 92 -5.62 6.38 2.55
CA PHE A 92 -5.77 5.29 3.50
C PHE A 92 -4.46 4.53 3.56
N TYR A 93 -4.04 4.14 4.75
CA TYR A 93 -2.73 3.52 4.93
C TYR A 93 -2.66 2.69 6.21
N TYR A 94 -1.63 1.88 6.29
CA TYR A 94 -1.30 1.07 7.44
C TYR A 94 0.04 1.50 8.02
N VAL A 95 0.25 1.33 9.32
CA VAL A 95 1.56 1.52 9.96
C VAL A 95 2.02 0.20 10.51
N GLY A 96 3.06 -0.37 9.91
CA GLY A 96 3.60 -1.66 10.31
C GLY A 96 4.68 -2.17 9.38
N LEU A 97 5.38 -3.18 9.86
CA LEU A 97 6.37 -3.94 9.10
C LEU A 97 5.88 -5.37 9.00
N PHE A 98 5.45 -5.79 7.80
CA PHE A 98 5.02 -7.17 7.59
C PHE A 98 6.20 -8.17 7.68
N THR A 99 7.45 -7.72 7.53
CA THR A 99 8.65 -8.51 7.83
C THR A 99 8.84 -8.77 9.32
N LYS A 100 8.18 -7.98 10.19
CA LYS A 100 8.24 -8.10 11.65
C LYS A 100 6.85 -7.90 12.27
N PRO A 101 5.87 -8.74 11.94
CA PRO A 101 4.47 -8.52 12.34
C PRO A 101 4.25 -8.55 13.85
N VAL A 102 5.19 -9.09 14.63
CA VAL A 102 5.12 -9.13 16.11
C VAL A 102 5.51 -7.81 16.78
N VAL A 103 6.12 -6.87 16.06
CA VAL A 103 6.59 -5.58 16.62
C VAL A 103 5.41 -4.60 16.80
N TYR A 104 4.37 -4.75 16.01
CA TYR A 104 3.23 -3.85 16.04
C TYR A 104 2.04 -4.45 16.79
N PRO A 105 1.33 -3.64 17.60
CA PRO A 105 0.22 -4.13 18.41
C PRO A 105 -0.94 -4.59 17.52
N LYS A 106 -1.59 -5.69 17.91
CA LYS A 106 -2.82 -6.19 17.30
C LYS A 106 -4.04 -5.63 18.03
N PRO A 107 -5.17 -5.44 17.36
CA PRO A 107 -5.37 -5.57 15.90
C PRO A 107 -4.60 -4.51 15.09
N ASN A 108 -4.30 -4.83 13.83
CA ASN A 108 -3.70 -3.87 12.90
C ASN A 108 -4.64 -2.69 12.70
N LYS A 109 -4.09 -1.47 12.70
CA LYS A 109 -4.85 -0.23 12.59
C LYS A 109 -4.65 0.38 11.22
N PHE A 110 -5.75 0.74 10.58
CA PHE A 110 -5.79 1.46 9.32
C PHE A 110 -6.18 2.91 9.58
N TYR A 111 -5.47 3.82 8.95
CA TYR A 111 -5.59 5.25 9.18
C TYR A 111 -6.07 5.94 7.90
N SER A 112 -6.67 7.12 8.05
CA SER A 112 -6.82 8.06 6.95
C SER A 112 -6.08 9.37 7.23
N ALA A 113 -5.71 10.04 6.14
CA ALA A 113 -5.12 11.36 6.14
C ALA A 113 -5.58 12.15 4.92
N ILE A 114 -5.66 13.48 5.02
CA ILE A 114 -6.18 14.36 3.97
C ILE A 114 -5.11 15.36 3.51
N SER A 115 -5.06 15.65 2.20
CA SER A 115 -4.08 16.55 1.61
C SER A 115 -4.69 17.46 0.55
N ASP A 116 -4.18 18.68 0.47
CA ASP A 116 -4.48 19.64 -0.61
C ASP A 116 -3.45 19.57 -1.74
N ASP A 117 -2.25 19.03 -1.51
CA ASP A 117 -1.13 19.06 -2.46
C ASP A 117 -0.63 17.67 -2.89
N GLY A 118 -1.07 16.59 -2.20
CA GLY A 118 -0.67 15.21 -2.45
C GLY A 118 0.70 14.83 -1.86
N ILE A 119 1.32 15.71 -1.08
CA ILE A 119 2.63 15.48 -0.43
C ILE A 119 2.51 15.64 1.09
N ASN A 120 1.83 16.70 1.53
CA ASN A 120 1.64 16.99 2.93
C ASN A 120 0.23 16.60 3.35
N PHE A 121 0.11 15.61 4.20
CA PHE A 121 -1.15 15.05 4.67
C PHE A 121 -1.36 15.37 6.15
N LYS A 122 -2.57 15.76 6.50
CA LYS A 122 -3.04 15.87 7.88
C LYS A 122 -3.73 14.56 8.27
N VAL A 123 -3.25 13.91 9.32
CA VAL A 123 -3.83 12.66 9.82
C VAL A 123 -5.23 12.90 10.38
N GLU A 124 -6.19 12.08 9.95
CA GLU A 124 -7.59 12.16 10.40
C GLU A 124 -7.88 11.15 11.53
N GLY A 125 -7.14 10.04 11.59
CA GLY A 125 -7.22 9.03 12.62
C GLY A 125 -7.43 7.61 12.12
N VAL A 126 -7.81 6.70 13.04
CA VAL A 126 -8.07 5.29 12.75
C VAL A 126 -9.47 5.13 12.16
N VAL A 127 -9.57 4.48 11.00
CA VAL A 127 -10.84 4.23 10.28
C VAL A 127 -11.30 2.78 10.40
N ALA A 128 -10.35 1.84 10.57
CA ALA A 128 -10.64 0.43 10.74
C ALA A 128 -9.57 -0.26 11.58
N GLN A 129 -9.93 -1.41 12.16
CA GLN A 129 -9.01 -2.30 12.87
C GLN A 129 -9.34 -3.74 12.50
N LEU A 130 -8.33 -4.52 12.16
CA LEU A 130 -8.51 -5.90 11.74
C LEU A 130 -7.25 -6.73 12.01
N ASP A 131 -7.41 -7.97 12.46
CA ASP A 131 -6.28 -8.86 12.72
C ASP A 131 -5.68 -9.43 11.43
N ASN A 132 -4.37 -9.61 11.42
CA ASN A 132 -3.60 -10.25 10.35
C ASN A 132 -3.90 -9.66 8.96
N SER A 133 -3.91 -8.34 8.85
CA SER A 133 -4.37 -7.61 7.68
C SER A 133 -3.42 -6.46 7.32
N THR A 134 -3.31 -6.15 6.03
CA THR A 134 -2.51 -5.07 5.43
C THR A 134 -3.25 -4.58 4.18
N ASP A 135 -2.63 -3.77 3.34
CA ASP A 135 -3.07 -3.42 1.98
C ASP A 135 -4.56 -2.99 1.90
N PRO A 136 -4.98 -1.93 2.60
CA PRO A 136 -6.33 -1.40 2.50
C PRO A 136 -6.54 -0.81 1.11
N THR A 137 -7.73 -1.01 0.53
CA THR A 137 -8.13 -0.29 -0.69
C THR A 137 -9.53 0.29 -0.53
N VAL A 138 -9.80 1.45 -1.11
CA VAL A 138 -11.03 2.20 -0.89
C VAL A 138 -11.63 2.70 -2.19
N ALA A 139 -12.96 2.68 -2.28
CA ALA A 139 -13.70 3.32 -3.36
C ALA A 139 -14.85 4.14 -2.80
N ARG A 140 -15.13 5.30 -3.43
CA ARG A 140 -16.32 6.09 -3.14
C ARG A 140 -17.45 5.71 -4.11
N LEU A 141 -18.61 5.34 -3.58
CA LEU A 141 -19.75 4.90 -4.36
C LEU A 141 -20.61 6.06 -4.86
N LYS A 142 -21.47 5.80 -5.84
CA LYS A 142 -22.40 6.77 -6.43
C LYS A 142 -23.40 7.37 -5.45
N ASP A 143 -23.71 6.66 -4.36
CA ASP A 143 -24.58 7.16 -3.28
C ASP A 143 -23.85 7.99 -2.23
N GLY A 144 -22.55 8.27 -2.46
CA GLY A 144 -21.68 9.04 -1.57
C GLY A 144 -21.05 8.22 -0.45
N SER A 145 -21.45 6.98 -0.24
CA SER A 145 -20.80 6.09 0.74
C SER A 145 -19.44 5.58 0.24
N TYR A 146 -18.72 4.90 1.11
CA TYR A 146 -17.37 4.38 0.85
C TYR A 146 -17.34 2.87 1.09
N LEU A 147 -16.65 2.15 0.24
CA LEU A 147 -16.19 0.78 0.50
C LEU A 147 -14.71 0.80 0.88
N LEU A 148 -14.36 -0.07 1.81
CA LEU A 148 -12.99 -0.38 2.20
C LEU A 148 -12.83 -1.90 2.15
N ALA A 149 -11.86 -2.38 1.38
CA ALA A 149 -11.52 -3.79 1.30
C ALA A 149 -10.15 -4.01 1.92
N ILE A 150 -10.04 -5.00 2.80
CA ILE A 150 -8.82 -5.30 3.54
C ILE A 150 -8.57 -6.81 3.47
N PRO A 151 -7.43 -7.26 2.90
CA PRO A 151 -7.08 -8.66 2.86
C PRO A 151 -6.58 -9.15 4.22
N GLN A 152 -6.94 -10.38 4.55
CA GLN A 152 -6.44 -11.12 5.70
C GLN A 152 -5.65 -12.33 5.17
N GLY A 153 -4.32 -12.19 5.12
CA GLY A 153 -3.46 -13.11 4.39
C GLY A 153 -3.55 -14.57 4.84
N LYS A 154 -3.66 -14.81 6.15
CA LYS A 154 -3.80 -16.20 6.68
C LYS A 154 -5.07 -16.90 6.23
N GLU A 155 -6.13 -16.17 5.98
CA GLU A 155 -7.44 -16.70 5.64
C GLU A 155 -7.72 -16.64 4.14
N LEU A 156 -6.83 -16.04 3.35
CA LEU A 156 -7.06 -15.71 1.94
C LEU A 156 -8.44 -15.06 1.75
N LYS A 157 -8.78 -14.16 2.65
CA LYS A 157 -10.08 -13.51 2.73
C LYS A 157 -9.91 -12.01 2.59
N ILE A 158 -10.71 -11.39 1.78
CA ILE A 158 -10.85 -9.94 1.69
C ILE A 158 -12.11 -9.58 2.48
N THR A 159 -11.94 -8.81 3.55
CA THR A 159 -13.06 -8.26 4.32
C THR A 159 -13.52 -6.97 3.67
N ILE A 160 -14.80 -6.90 3.29
CA ILE A 160 -15.44 -5.73 2.70
C ILE A 160 -16.18 -4.98 3.80
N MET A 161 -15.90 -3.72 3.93
CA MET A 161 -16.50 -2.81 4.91
C MET A 161 -17.13 -1.62 4.19
N ARG A 162 -18.18 -1.04 4.76
CA ARG A 162 -18.84 0.14 4.24
C ARG A 162 -18.94 1.24 5.28
N SER A 163 -18.82 2.48 4.83
CA SER A 163 -18.99 3.69 5.63
C SER A 163 -19.83 4.72 4.88
N MET A 164 -20.67 5.49 5.60
CA MET A 164 -21.41 6.61 5.02
C MET A 164 -20.62 7.91 5.02
N ASP A 165 -19.61 8.00 5.87
CA ASP A 165 -18.82 9.22 6.11
C ASP A 165 -17.33 9.08 5.74
N GLY A 166 -16.88 7.83 5.41
CA GLY A 166 -15.48 7.52 5.13
C GLY A 166 -14.59 7.40 6.36
N TYR A 167 -15.15 7.48 7.57
CA TYR A 167 -14.39 7.41 8.83
C TYR A 167 -14.74 6.18 9.67
N LYS A 168 -15.98 5.74 9.65
CA LYS A 168 -16.47 4.62 10.48
C LYS A 168 -16.93 3.50 9.57
N PHE A 169 -16.06 2.53 9.36
CA PHE A 169 -16.34 1.39 8.50
C PHE A 169 -16.92 0.21 9.29
N LYS A 170 -17.97 -0.39 8.76
CA LYS A 170 -18.61 -1.60 9.29
C LYS A 170 -18.53 -2.71 8.25
N LYS A 171 -18.17 -3.92 8.67
CA LYS A 171 -18.13 -5.10 7.81
C LYS A 171 -19.53 -5.39 7.24
N ILE A 172 -19.58 -5.63 5.92
CA ILE A 172 -20.79 -5.98 5.19
C ILE A 172 -20.69 -7.30 4.44
N ALA A 173 -19.47 -7.69 4.00
CA ALA A 173 -19.23 -8.91 3.24
C ALA A 173 -17.82 -9.44 3.44
N SER A 174 -17.56 -10.59 2.85
CA SER A 174 -16.20 -11.12 2.65
C SER A 174 -16.16 -11.90 1.34
N ILE A 175 -15.06 -11.83 0.63
CA ILE A 175 -14.76 -12.64 -0.57
C ILE A 175 -13.41 -13.33 -0.38
N ARG A 176 -13.14 -14.36 -1.19
CA ARG A 176 -11.84 -15.02 -1.20
C ARG A 176 -10.93 -14.37 -2.23
N GLY A 177 -9.70 -14.05 -1.85
CA GLY A 177 -8.71 -13.47 -2.74
C GLY A 177 -7.45 -13.02 -2.02
N GLY A 178 -6.46 -12.57 -2.79
CA GLY A 178 -5.23 -11.94 -2.30
C GLY A 178 -5.38 -10.43 -2.13
N ILE A 179 -4.31 -9.68 -2.39
CA ILE A 179 -4.30 -8.21 -2.24
C ILE A 179 -5.24 -7.57 -3.27
N PRO A 180 -6.24 -6.82 -2.81
CA PRO A 180 -7.25 -6.23 -3.68
C PRO A 180 -6.91 -4.82 -4.14
N GLU A 181 -7.63 -4.41 -5.18
CA GLU A 181 -7.83 -3.03 -5.60
C GLU A 181 -9.32 -2.79 -5.84
N LEU A 182 -9.91 -1.82 -5.17
CA LEU A 182 -11.27 -1.36 -5.39
C LEU A 182 -11.31 -0.27 -6.45
N GLY A 183 -12.28 -0.35 -7.34
CA GLY A 183 -12.57 0.66 -8.35
C GLY A 183 -14.07 0.85 -8.56
N ILE A 184 -14.39 1.73 -9.49
CA ILE A 184 -15.77 1.92 -9.99
C ILE A 184 -15.75 1.61 -11.48
N ASN A 185 -16.62 0.73 -11.94
CA ASN A 185 -16.73 0.39 -13.36
C ASN A 185 -17.52 1.47 -14.14
N SER A 186 -17.61 1.32 -15.47
CA SER A 186 -18.34 2.24 -16.35
C SER A 186 -19.80 2.42 -16.02
N ASP A 187 -20.42 1.43 -15.36
CA ASP A 187 -21.82 1.48 -14.95
C ASP A 187 -22.02 2.18 -13.59
N GLY A 188 -20.91 2.68 -12.99
CA GLY A 188 -20.91 3.31 -11.68
C GLY A 188 -21.06 2.32 -10.52
N ASN A 189 -20.83 1.04 -10.75
CA ASN A 189 -20.85 0.01 -9.73
C ASN A 189 -19.45 -0.29 -9.19
N PRO A 190 -19.32 -0.67 -7.92
CA PRO A 190 -18.03 -1.07 -7.39
C PRO A 190 -17.52 -2.35 -8.07
N GLU A 191 -16.27 -2.33 -8.39
CA GLU A 191 -15.50 -3.48 -8.86
C GLU A 191 -14.29 -3.70 -7.97
N ILE A 192 -13.79 -4.92 -7.95
CA ILE A 192 -12.61 -5.31 -7.21
C ILE A 192 -11.73 -6.20 -8.08
N LEU A 193 -10.46 -5.86 -8.13
CA LEU A 193 -9.41 -6.63 -8.80
C LEU A 193 -8.48 -7.21 -7.74
N PHE A 194 -8.19 -8.49 -7.79
CA PHE A 194 -7.27 -9.16 -6.88
C PHE A 194 -6.60 -10.36 -7.56
N GLN A 195 -5.48 -10.82 -6.99
CA GLN A 195 -4.88 -12.06 -7.46
C GLN A 195 -5.44 -13.27 -6.73
N ASP A 196 -5.55 -14.37 -7.47
CA ASP A 196 -5.76 -15.70 -6.94
C ASP A 196 -4.77 -16.69 -7.58
N GLN A 197 -4.97 -18.00 -7.37
CA GLN A 197 -4.12 -19.06 -7.95
C GLN A 197 -4.18 -19.11 -9.49
N GLN A 198 -5.21 -18.52 -10.10
CA GLN A 198 -5.42 -18.50 -11.55
C GLN A 198 -4.98 -17.20 -12.20
N GLY A 199 -4.43 -16.25 -11.43
CA GLY A 199 -4.00 -14.94 -11.90
C GLY A 199 -4.85 -13.79 -11.33
N MET A 200 -4.97 -12.68 -12.06
CA MET A 200 -5.78 -11.55 -11.62
C MET A 200 -7.25 -11.75 -11.99
N VAL A 201 -8.12 -11.68 -10.99
CA VAL A 201 -9.57 -11.86 -11.09
C VAL A 201 -10.25 -10.53 -10.86
N ARG A 202 -11.25 -10.22 -11.70
CA ARG A 202 -12.14 -9.07 -11.57
C ARG A 202 -13.51 -9.52 -11.16
N GLN A 203 -14.06 -8.92 -10.11
CA GLN A 203 -15.43 -9.07 -9.67
C GLN A 203 -16.13 -7.71 -9.62
N ALA A 204 -17.45 -7.70 -9.72
CA ALA A 204 -18.27 -6.50 -9.58
C ALA A 204 -19.48 -6.77 -8.69
N SER A 205 -20.00 -5.71 -8.08
CA SER A 205 -21.16 -5.74 -7.20
C SER A 205 -22.20 -4.73 -7.69
N THR A 206 -23.48 -5.14 -7.74
CA THR A 206 -24.61 -4.25 -8.07
C THR A 206 -25.41 -3.83 -6.84
N ASP A 207 -25.03 -4.29 -5.65
CA ASP A 207 -25.72 -4.08 -4.38
C ASP A 207 -24.87 -3.36 -3.31
N PHE A 208 -24.01 -2.45 -3.80
CA PHE A 208 -23.12 -1.64 -2.96
C PHE A 208 -22.11 -2.46 -2.12
N GLY A 209 -21.59 -3.55 -2.69
CA GLY A 209 -20.54 -4.36 -2.10
C GLY A 209 -21.02 -5.48 -1.17
N LYS A 210 -22.33 -5.77 -1.11
CA LYS A 210 -22.86 -6.86 -0.28
C LYS A 210 -22.63 -8.23 -0.91
N SER A 211 -22.75 -8.31 -2.23
CA SER A 211 -22.44 -9.52 -3.01
C SER A 211 -21.55 -9.20 -4.21
N TRP A 212 -20.77 -10.17 -4.64
CA TRP A 212 -19.76 -10.00 -5.69
C TRP A 212 -19.85 -11.13 -6.71
N ASN A 213 -19.88 -10.78 -7.99
CA ASN A 213 -19.91 -11.72 -9.09
C ASN A 213 -18.62 -11.60 -9.92
N THR A 214 -18.04 -12.73 -10.29
CA THR A 214 -16.87 -12.75 -11.17
C THR A 214 -17.28 -12.26 -12.56
N VAL A 215 -16.62 -11.19 -13.01
CA VAL A 215 -16.80 -10.63 -14.34
C VAL A 215 -15.78 -11.26 -15.30
N SER A 216 -14.52 -11.31 -14.89
CA SER A 216 -13.47 -11.90 -15.71
C SER A 216 -12.35 -12.50 -14.85
N LYS A 217 -11.66 -13.49 -15.42
CA LYS A 217 -10.49 -14.16 -14.82
C LYS A 217 -9.28 -13.95 -15.73
N ASN A 218 -8.09 -14.02 -15.15
CA ASN A 218 -6.83 -13.83 -15.88
C ASN A 218 -6.80 -12.54 -16.70
N VAL A 219 -7.29 -11.44 -16.09
CA VAL A 219 -7.41 -10.16 -16.80
C VAL A 219 -6.08 -9.57 -17.24
N LEU A 220 -4.95 -10.01 -16.67
CA LEU A 220 -3.61 -9.54 -17.03
C LEU A 220 -2.93 -10.53 -17.98
N ASN A 221 -2.94 -10.21 -19.27
CA ASN A 221 -2.28 -10.99 -20.31
C ASN A 221 -0.75 -10.88 -20.19
N ASN A 222 -0.06 -12.03 -20.36
CA ASN A 222 1.41 -12.11 -20.29
C ASN A 222 1.96 -11.51 -18.97
N ALA A 223 1.27 -11.80 -17.87
CA ALA A 223 1.68 -11.36 -16.54
C ALA A 223 3.13 -11.80 -16.25
N PRO A 224 3.99 -10.89 -15.75
CA PRO A 224 5.29 -11.31 -15.22
C PRO A 224 5.10 -12.14 -13.97
N VAL A 225 6.11 -12.95 -13.65
CA VAL A 225 6.11 -13.76 -12.42
C VAL A 225 5.96 -12.86 -11.21
N GLY A 226 5.06 -13.23 -10.29
CA GLY A 226 4.83 -12.50 -9.05
C GLY A 226 4.06 -11.18 -9.22
N ALA A 227 3.25 -11.03 -10.28
CA ALA A 227 2.37 -9.89 -10.42
C ALA A 227 1.34 -9.86 -9.28
N ALA A 228 1.40 -8.82 -8.44
CA ALA A 228 0.59 -8.65 -7.24
C ALA A 228 0.35 -7.17 -6.93
N SER A 229 -0.49 -6.89 -5.93
CA SER A 229 -0.81 -5.52 -5.48
C SER A 229 -1.21 -4.63 -6.67
N PRO A 230 -2.34 -4.91 -7.32
CA PRO A 230 -2.79 -4.11 -8.44
C PRO A 230 -3.21 -2.71 -7.99
N SER A 231 -3.10 -1.73 -8.88
CA SER A 231 -3.73 -0.42 -8.78
C SER A 231 -4.19 0.06 -10.15
N ILE A 232 -5.41 0.57 -10.23
CA ILE A 232 -6.07 0.97 -11.47
C ILE A 232 -6.07 2.50 -11.59
N LEU A 233 -5.50 3.02 -12.67
CA LEU A 233 -5.63 4.43 -13.04
C LEU A 233 -6.51 4.57 -14.27
N GLU A 234 -7.69 5.16 -14.09
CA GLU A 234 -8.57 5.45 -15.21
C GLU A 234 -8.00 6.59 -16.08
N VAL A 235 -7.90 6.35 -17.39
CA VAL A 235 -7.50 7.36 -18.38
C VAL A 235 -8.72 7.97 -19.03
N SER A 236 -9.68 7.13 -19.42
CA SER A 236 -11.02 7.49 -19.94
C SER A 236 -11.95 6.29 -19.71
N ASP A 237 -13.22 6.39 -20.10
CA ASP A 237 -14.26 5.38 -19.87
C ASP A 237 -13.86 3.92 -20.17
N LYS A 238 -13.03 3.71 -21.20
CA LYS A 238 -12.56 2.37 -21.59
C LYS A 238 -11.05 2.19 -21.43
N LYS A 239 -10.31 3.28 -21.23
CA LYS A 239 -8.84 3.24 -21.17
C LYS A 239 -8.37 3.30 -19.74
N ARG A 240 -7.58 2.29 -19.33
CA ARG A 240 -7.06 2.15 -17.97
C ARG A 240 -5.62 1.71 -17.99
N PHE A 241 -4.80 2.27 -17.11
CA PHE A 241 -3.52 1.70 -16.73
C PHE A 241 -3.70 0.81 -15.50
N LEU A 242 -2.95 -0.29 -15.48
CA LEU A 242 -2.81 -1.17 -14.33
C LEU A 242 -1.35 -1.15 -13.88
N TYR A 243 -1.12 -0.66 -12.68
CA TYR A 243 0.16 -0.75 -12.00
C TYR A 243 0.13 -1.95 -11.06
N TYR A 244 1.25 -2.61 -10.88
CA TYR A 244 1.35 -3.77 -10.01
C TYR A 244 2.80 -4.02 -9.64
N PHE A 245 3.00 -4.64 -8.50
CA PHE A 245 4.28 -5.20 -8.13
C PHE A 245 4.60 -6.39 -9.05
N SER A 246 5.86 -6.52 -9.43
CA SER A 246 6.36 -7.73 -10.10
C SER A 246 7.76 -8.07 -9.62
N ALA A 247 8.03 -9.36 -9.39
CA ALA A 247 9.36 -9.82 -9.03
C ALA A 247 10.32 -9.67 -10.21
N LYS A 248 11.59 -9.40 -9.94
CA LYS A 248 12.64 -9.43 -10.95
C LYS A 248 12.78 -10.85 -11.52
N LYS A 249 13.04 -10.97 -12.82
CA LYS A 249 13.37 -12.25 -13.45
C LYS A 249 14.56 -12.90 -12.72
N GLY A 250 14.37 -14.09 -12.18
CA GLY A 250 15.36 -14.80 -11.35
C GLY A 250 15.10 -14.76 -9.84
N CYS A 251 14.14 -13.93 -9.37
CA CYS A 251 13.58 -14.12 -8.04
C CYS A 251 12.58 -15.28 -8.10
N THR A 252 12.81 -16.31 -7.31
CA THR A 252 11.97 -17.52 -7.24
C THR A 252 10.73 -17.33 -6.38
N THR A 253 10.05 -16.21 -6.51
CA THR A 253 8.77 -16.01 -5.83
C THR A 253 7.67 -16.54 -6.73
N ASP A 254 7.21 -17.73 -6.38
CA ASP A 254 5.94 -18.22 -6.85
C ASP A 254 4.82 -17.32 -6.29
N PRO A 255 4.03 -16.66 -7.12
CA PRO A 255 2.90 -15.87 -6.63
C PRO A 255 1.86 -16.73 -5.89
N THR A 256 1.84 -18.05 -6.13
CA THR A 256 1.00 -18.97 -5.37
C THR A 256 1.60 -19.29 -4.00
N ALA A 257 2.92 -19.26 -3.83
CA ALA A 257 3.57 -19.41 -2.53
C ALA A 257 3.20 -18.25 -1.57
N TYR A 258 2.88 -17.08 -2.10
CA TYR A 258 2.34 -15.96 -1.33
C TYR A 258 0.95 -16.30 -0.76
N LEU A 259 0.14 -17.02 -1.51
CA LEU A 259 -1.18 -17.48 -1.09
C LEU A 259 -1.12 -18.72 -0.18
N GLU A 260 -0.03 -19.48 -0.26
CA GLU A 260 0.17 -20.72 0.51
C GLU A 260 0.99 -20.53 1.78
N ASP A 261 1.85 -19.51 1.83
CA ASP A 261 2.65 -19.24 3.03
C ASP A 261 1.77 -18.61 4.12
N LYS A 262 1.36 -19.47 5.04
CA LYS A 262 0.51 -19.09 6.20
C LYS A 262 1.11 -18.00 7.09
N ASN A 263 2.38 -17.62 6.88
CA ASN A 263 3.11 -16.63 7.66
C ASN A 263 3.57 -15.41 6.84
N ALA A 264 3.52 -15.46 5.52
CA ALA A 264 4.06 -14.41 4.67
C ALA A 264 2.95 -13.66 3.92
N LEU A 265 2.80 -12.42 4.29
CA LEU A 265 2.24 -11.38 3.44
C LEU A 265 3.34 -10.79 2.52
N ILE A 266 4.51 -11.47 2.41
CA ILE A 266 5.68 -10.99 1.68
C ILE A 266 5.99 -11.93 0.55
N PRO A 267 6.14 -11.44 -0.68
CA PRO A 267 6.80 -12.18 -1.73
C PRO A 267 8.22 -12.58 -1.25
N LYS A 268 8.55 -13.87 -1.26
CA LYS A 268 9.87 -14.39 -0.81
C LYS A 268 11.09 -13.82 -1.56
N GLY A 269 10.91 -12.80 -2.40
CA GLY A 269 11.93 -12.15 -3.19
C GLY A 269 12.62 -10.94 -2.55
N HIS A 270 12.18 -10.47 -1.40
CA HIS A 270 12.84 -9.39 -0.68
C HIS A 270 13.94 -9.86 0.28
N LYS A 271 14.55 -11.02 0.07
CA LYS A 271 15.87 -11.25 0.65
C LYS A 271 16.84 -10.38 -0.13
N SER A 272 17.17 -9.21 0.44
CA SER A 272 18.35 -8.46 0.03
C SER A 272 19.51 -9.45 -0.15
N GLN A 273 20.10 -9.51 -1.32
CA GLN A 273 21.44 -10.05 -1.48
C GLN A 273 22.40 -9.07 -0.79
N GLY A 274 22.40 -9.10 0.50
CA GLY A 274 23.39 -8.56 1.38
C GLY A 274 24.16 -9.69 2.01
N LYS A 275 24.82 -10.53 1.19
CA LYS A 275 25.99 -11.26 1.61
C LYS A 275 27.18 -10.33 1.45
N GLY A 276 27.30 -9.43 2.38
CA GLY A 276 28.55 -8.90 2.82
C GLY A 276 28.57 -9.18 4.31
N GLU A 277 29.21 -10.27 4.72
CA GLU A 277 29.69 -10.39 6.10
C GLU A 277 30.50 -9.10 6.37
N PRO A 278 30.25 -8.39 7.48
CA PRO A 278 31.18 -7.33 7.88
C PRO A 278 32.53 -8.01 8.15
N PRO A 279 33.64 -7.45 7.71
CA PRO A 279 34.94 -8.04 7.98
C PRO A 279 35.12 -8.13 9.50
N LEU A 280 35.31 -9.34 9.98
CA LEU A 280 35.81 -9.62 11.32
C LEU A 280 37.19 -8.98 11.42
N GLY A 281 37.32 -8.02 12.32
CA GLY A 281 38.64 -7.63 12.76
C GLY A 281 38.87 -6.13 12.86
N HIS A 282 38.54 -5.57 14.00
CA HIS A 282 39.50 -4.75 14.75
C HIS A 282 39.07 -4.72 16.21
N LYS A 283 39.77 -5.55 17.01
CA LYS A 283 39.85 -5.38 18.45
C LYS A 283 40.53 -4.04 18.72
N SER A 284 39.80 -3.02 19.09
CA SER A 284 40.37 -1.88 19.77
C SER A 284 40.39 -2.18 21.25
N GLN A 285 41.63 -2.25 21.73
CA GLN A 285 41.98 -2.37 23.14
C GLN A 285 41.40 -1.22 23.95
N ALA A 286 40.69 -1.57 24.98
CA ALA A 286 40.36 -0.65 26.06
C ALA A 286 41.63 -0.10 26.70
N LYS A 287 41.76 1.18 26.77
CA LYS A 287 42.67 1.87 27.69
C LYS A 287 42.00 3.14 28.21
N GLY A 288 41.91 3.19 29.54
CA GLY A 288 41.93 4.42 30.31
C GLY A 288 40.57 4.92 30.81
N GLU A 289 40.18 4.53 32.01
CA GLU A 289 39.27 5.31 32.85
C GLU A 289 39.87 6.68 33.17
N PRO A 290 39.12 7.79 33.09
CA PRO A 290 39.52 9.03 33.75
C PRO A 290 39.01 9.07 35.21
N PRO A 291 39.72 9.74 36.12
CA PRO A 291 39.49 9.68 37.54
C PRO A 291 38.27 10.49 38.00
N LEU A 292 37.68 9.99 39.08
CA LEU A 292 36.62 10.62 39.88
C LEU A 292 37.05 12.01 40.36
N GLY A 293 36.34 13.05 39.94
CA GLY A 293 36.44 14.38 40.51
C GLY A 293 35.32 14.63 41.50
N HIS A 294 35.71 14.96 42.72
CA HIS A 294 34.88 15.23 43.87
C HIS A 294 33.88 16.38 43.64
N GLY A 295 32.69 16.17 44.18
CA GLY A 295 31.58 17.09 44.18
C GLY A 295 31.75 18.31 45.08
N VAL A 296 30.93 19.28 44.89
CA VAL A 296 30.56 20.30 45.85
C VAL A 296 29.03 20.52 45.72
N GLU A 297 28.33 20.18 46.77
CA GLU A 297 26.90 20.55 46.95
C GLU A 297 26.79 22.07 47.23
N PRO A 298 25.82 22.77 46.68
CA PRO A 298 25.43 24.07 47.20
C PRO A 298 24.23 23.95 48.15
N LYS A 299 24.39 24.52 49.32
CA LYS A 299 23.38 24.68 50.39
C LYS A 299 22.20 25.57 49.99
N PRO A 300 21.02 25.37 50.60
CA PRO A 300 19.81 26.16 50.28
C PRO A 300 19.86 27.55 50.96
N LYS A 301 19.45 28.58 50.21
CA LYS A 301 19.20 29.93 50.79
C LYS A 301 17.77 30.01 51.31
N LYS A 302 17.68 30.46 52.58
CA LYS A 302 16.45 30.80 53.28
C LYS A 302 15.80 32.07 52.70
N ALA A 303 14.49 32.03 52.79
CA ALA A 303 13.60 33.17 52.50
C ALA A 303 13.82 34.40 53.41
N LYS A 304 13.62 35.54 52.84
CA LYS A 304 12.98 36.69 53.49
C LYS A 304 11.91 37.22 52.55
#